data_76cb13c8682c3a5483e0d29901995790
#
_entry.id   76cb13c8682c3a5483e0d29901995790
#
_cell.length_a   1.000
_cell.length_b   1.000
_cell.length_c   1.000
_cell.angle_alpha   90.00
_cell.angle_beta   90.00
_cell.angle_gamma   90.00
#
_symmetry.space_group_name_H-M   'P 1'
#
loop_
_entity.id
_entity.type
_entity.pdbx_description
1 polymer ?
#
loop_
_entity_poly.entity_id
_entity_poly.type
_entity_poly.pdbx_seq_one_letter_code
_entity_poly.pdbx_strand_id
1 'polypeptide(L)'
;MRKYLFAALALIGTGLVYAQKTLTPEDLWQIKRVSPIGITDKGDEVVYKVTTPNIEENSFDSELFVIPIKGGTPKKIEDYDQLIRNSKLSPDGKHELFHKSVHVNDVLGKDLYKDLEKSEVYIYEALDYRHWDTWNDGSYKHVFVKDVATGEEIDLLEGKPYYTPQEPFGGGEDYVWGPNGKSVYYVSKKLEGTEYATSTNTDIYKYDLASKTTTNITEDNKGYDTNPAFSSKGAMAWLQMKTEGYEADKNDIVVLENGVKQNLTAHWDETVSSFMWAKNAKDIYFIAPKNGTVQLFKVDYPRRTRKMPSIEQLTDGQFDVNGIVGEYNGGLIVTRTSMNQATELYRYDFKTKKLEQLTHENDAFYNSLDLPTVEKRMVKTRDGKDMLVWVILPPNFDSNKKYPTLLYAQGGPQSP
;
A
#
# COMPACT_ATOMS: atom_id res chain seq x y z
N MET A 1 44.50 54.40 51.28
CA MET A 1 43.27 54.41 50.45
C MET A 1 43.52 53.56 49.23
N ARG A 2 43.01 52.30 49.20
CA ARG A 2 43.14 51.38 48.07
C ARG A 2 41.87 51.41 47.26
N LYS A 3 41.97 51.82 45.99
CA LYS A 3 40.88 51.79 45.02
C LYS A 3 40.82 50.39 44.39
N TYR A 4 39.69 49.68 44.58
CA TYR A 4 39.40 48.41 43.90
C TYR A 4 38.71 48.71 42.58
N LEU A 5 39.37 48.34 41.49
CA LEU A 5 38.81 48.34 40.14
C LEU A 5 38.12 46.97 39.91
N PHE A 6 36.77 46.97 39.80
CA PHE A 6 36.04 45.79 39.36
C PHE A 6 35.97 45.81 37.82
N ALA A 7 36.68 44.89 37.19
CA ALA A 7 36.51 44.59 35.77
C ALA A 7 35.39 43.55 35.62
N ALA A 8 34.24 44.01 35.10
CA ALA A 8 33.16 43.09 34.70
C ALA A 8 33.50 42.49 33.35
N LEU A 9 33.80 41.19 33.33
CA LEU A 9 33.96 40.40 32.11
C LEU A 9 32.56 40.05 31.58
N ALA A 10 32.09 40.74 30.54
CA ALA A 10 30.88 40.38 29.78
C ALA A 10 31.22 39.20 28.88
N LEU A 11 30.84 37.97 29.28
CA LEU A 11 30.81 36.81 28.39
C LEU A 11 29.70 37.00 27.37
N ILE A 12 30.04 37.52 26.20
CA ILE A 12 29.18 37.47 25.02
C ILE A 12 29.23 36.02 24.50
N GLY A 13 28.25 35.23 24.90
CA GLY A 13 27.99 33.93 24.30
C GLY A 13 27.52 34.12 22.85
N THR A 14 28.43 34.04 21.90
CA THR A 14 28.05 33.92 20.48
C THR A 14 27.41 32.55 20.31
N GLY A 15 26.12 32.45 20.53
CA GLY A 15 25.32 31.39 20.01
C GLY A 15 25.46 31.43 18.49
N LEU A 16 26.13 30.42 17.92
CA LEU A 16 26.10 30.18 16.48
C LEU A 16 24.63 29.86 16.15
N VAL A 17 23.89 30.88 15.72
CA VAL A 17 22.60 30.67 15.04
C VAL A 17 22.96 30.06 13.69
N TYR A 18 22.96 28.75 13.61
CA TYR A 18 22.94 28.08 12.31
C TYR A 18 21.62 28.51 11.65
N ALA A 19 21.71 29.32 10.59
CA ALA A 19 20.56 29.55 9.72
C ALA A 19 20.16 28.17 9.19
N GLN A 20 18.93 27.74 9.48
CA GLN A 20 18.41 26.48 8.94
C GLN A 20 18.41 26.58 7.42
N LYS A 21 18.77 25.49 6.78
CA LYS A 21 18.87 25.34 5.33
C LYS A 21 17.48 25.05 4.75
N THR A 22 17.13 25.63 3.62
CA THR A 22 15.94 25.23 2.86
C THR A 22 16.22 23.94 2.08
N LEU A 23 15.17 23.11 1.91
CA LEU A 23 15.24 21.86 1.12
C LEU A 23 15.64 22.16 -0.32
N THR A 24 16.62 21.45 -0.85
CA THR A 24 17.03 21.49 -2.27
C THR A 24 16.65 20.18 -2.98
N PRO A 25 16.62 20.13 -4.32
CA PRO A 25 16.38 18.89 -5.05
C PRO A 25 17.37 17.76 -4.68
N GLU A 26 18.63 18.11 -4.43
CA GLU A 26 19.68 17.16 -4.04
C GLU A 26 19.43 16.55 -2.65
N ASP A 27 18.80 17.30 -1.77
CA ASP A 27 18.45 16.84 -0.43
C ASP A 27 17.43 15.69 -0.44
N LEU A 28 16.62 15.54 -1.50
CA LEU A 28 15.67 14.43 -1.65
C LEU A 28 16.38 13.06 -1.66
N TRP A 29 17.64 13.03 -2.12
CA TRP A 29 18.47 11.82 -2.12
C TRP A 29 19.05 11.46 -0.75
N GLN A 30 18.91 12.32 0.25
CA GLN A 30 19.31 12.07 1.63
C GLN A 30 18.17 11.46 2.47
N ILE A 31 16.94 11.52 1.96
CA ILE A 31 15.76 11.04 2.67
C ILE A 31 15.74 9.51 2.64
N LYS A 32 15.80 8.91 3.81
CA LYS A 32 15.64 7.48 4.00
C LYS A 32 14.18 7.06 3.82
N ARG A 33 13.95 5.88 3.25
CA ARG A 33 12.63 5.32 2.98
C ARG A 33 12.34 4.18 3.94
N VAL A 34 11.42 4.40 4.85
CA VAL A 34 10.97 3.40 5.82
C VAL A 34 9.83 2.57 5.20
N SER A 35 10.02 1.25 5.17
CA SER A 35 9.04 0.29 4.67
C SER A 35 8.77 -0.78 5.72
N PRO A 36 7.52 -0.99 6.17
CA PRO A 36 7.18 -2.03 7.12
C PRO A 36 7.33 -3.42 6.50
N ILE A 37 7.76 -4.39 7.31
CA ILE A 37 7.68 -5.82 6.98
C ILE A 37 6.48 -6.43 7.74
N GLY A 38 6.35 -6.16 9.05
CA GLY A 38 5.25 -6.66 9.84
C GLY A 38 5.50 -6.59 11.34
N ILE A 39 4.50 -7.02 12.11
CA ILE A 39 4.62 -7.24 13.54
C ILE A 39 5.14 -8.67 13.76
N THR A 40 6.07 -8.85 14.68
CA THR A 40 6.59 -10.17 15.05
C THR A 40 5.46 -11.10 15.54
N ASP A 41 5.62 -12.40 15.38
CA ASP A 41 4.63 -13.41 15.83
C ASP A 41 4.35 -13.32 17.33
N LYS A 42 5.31 -12.84 18.11
CA LYS A 42 5.13 -12.53 19.55
C LYS A 42 4.25 -11.31 19.79
N GLY A 43 4.10 -10.43 18.81
CA GLY A 43 3.26 -9.24 18.89
C GLY A 43 3.83 -8.10 19.72
N ASP A 44 5.13 -8.08 19.96
CA ASP A 44 5.82 -7.12 20.83
C ASP A 44 6.80 -6.19 20.10
N GLU A 45 7.17 -6.52 18.87
CA GLU A 45 8.11 -5.75 18.04
C GLU A 45 7.58 -5.58 16.61
N VAL A 46 8.11 -4.59 15.90
CA VAL A 46 7.85 -4.34 14.47
C VAL A 46 9.16 -4.49 13.71
N VAL A 47 9.13 -5.27 12.64
CA VAL A 47 10.23 -5.39 11.68
C VAL A 47 9.99 -4.43 10.52
N TYR A 48 11.02 -3.71 10.14
CA TYR A 48 10.97 -2.76 9.03
C TYR A 48 12.29 -2.69 8.27
N LYS A 49 12.22 -2.19 7.06
CA LYS A 49 13.35 -1.95 6.18
C LYS A 49 13.58 -0.45 6.03
N VAL A 50 14.83 -0.03 6.07
CA VAL A 50 15.26 1.32 5.72
C VAL A 50 16.05 1.24 4.43
N THR A 51 15.59 2.00 3.43
CA THR A 51 16.26 2.09 2.13
C THR A 51 16.84 3.49 1.96
N THR A 52 18.15 3.57 1.71
CA THR A 52 18.88 4.82 1.52
C THR A 52 19.36 4.91 0.07
N PRO A 53 19.09 6.02 -0.66
CA PRO A 53 19.64 6.22 -1.98
C PRO A 53 21.16 6.30 -1.96
N ASN A 54 21.82 5.65 -2.91
CA ASN A 54 23.26 5.69 -3.15
C ASN A 54 23.50 6.31 -4.53
N ILE A 55 23.81 7.60 -4.55
CA ILE A 55 23.95 8.36 -5.81
C ILE A 55 25.20 7.91 -6.60
N GLU A 56 26.29 7.61 -5.90
CA GLU A 56 27.56 7.23 -6.55
C GLU A 56 27.40 5.94 -7.34
N GLU A 57 26.68 4.96 -6.77
CA GLU A 57 26.45 3.66 -7.40
C GLU A 57 25.14 3.62 -8.23
N ASN A 58 24.39 4.72 -8.27
CA ASN A 58 23.05 4.79 -8.90
C ASN A 58 22.13 3.63 -8.45
N SER A 59 22.12 3.37 -7.15
CA SER A 59 21.47 2.23 -6.51
C SER A 59 20.79 2.62 -5.19
N PHE A 60 20.26 1.63 -4.50
CA PHE A 60 19.69 1.78 -3.17
C PHE A 60 20.29 0.75 -2.22
N ASP A 61 20.77 1.21 -1.06
CA ASP A 61 21.18 0.35 0.03
C ASP A 61 19.98 0.10 0.97
N SER A 62 19.80 -1.14 1.40
CA SER A 62 18.70 -1.51 2.30
C SER A 62 19.21 -2.22 3.54
N GLU A 63 18.65 -1.87 4.67
CA GLU A 63 18.96 -2.47 5.96
C GLU A 63 17.66 -2.85 6.68
N LEU A 64 17.70 -3.96 7.43
CA LEU A 64 16.58 -4.44 8.21
C LEU A 64 16.75 -4.10 9.69
N PHE A 65 15.64 -3.71 10.30
CA PHE A 65 15.60 -3.34 11.71
C PHE A 65 14.39 -3.96 12.41
N VAL A 66 14.52 -4.12 13.72
CA VAL A 66 13.42 -4.46 14.62
C VAL A 66 13.33 -3.42 15.72
N ILE A 67 12.12 -2.98 16.04
CA ILE A 67 11.85 -1.99 17.10
C ILE A 67 10.71 -2.46 18.01
N PRO A 68 10.83 -2.33 19.34
CA PRO A 68 9.72 -2.64 20.24
C PRO A 68 8.49 -1.76 19.95
N ILE A 69 7.29 -2.33 19.99
CA ILE A 69 6.02 -1.59 19.76
C ILE A 69 5.84 -0.44 20.76
N LYS A 70 6.39 -0.57 21.96
CA LYS A 70 6.36 0.49 23.00
C LYS A 70 7.34 1.63 22.75
N GLY A 71 8.10 1.57 21.67
CA GLY A 71 9.20 2.48 21.38
C GLY A 71 10.52 2.01 22.02
N GLY A 72 11.61 2.67 21.64
CA GLY A 72 12.96 2.35 22.08
C GLY A 72 13.97 2.47 20.95
N THR A 73 15.16 1.91 21.16
CA THR A 73 16.23 1.93 20.16
C THR A 73 16.04 0.78 19.17
N PRO A 74 15.98 1.06 17.85
CA PRO A 74 15.95 0.01 16.84
C PRO A 74 17.21 -0.85 16.90
N LYS A 75 17.08 -2.12 16.57
CA LYS A 75 18.19 -3.05 16.40
C LYS A 75 18.26 -3.52 14.96
N LYS A 76 19.44 -3.44 14.35
CA LYS A 76 19.71 -3.99 13.03
C LYS A 76 19.66 -5.52 13.09
N ILE A 77 19.08 -6.14 12.08
CA ILE A 77 18.99 -7.60 11.89
C ILE A 77 19.40 -7.97 10.46
N GLU A 78 19.77 -9.23 10.27
CA GLU A 78 20.17 -9.74 8.94
C GLU A 78 18.96 -10.31 8.16
N ASP A 79 18.04 -10.95 8.87
CA ASP A 79 16.80 -11.52 8.31
C ASP A 79 15.66 -11.47 9.34
N TYR A 80 14.45 -11.84 8.93
CA TYR A 80 13.27 -11.86 9.79
C TYR A 80 12.47 -13.17 9.73
N ASP A 81 12.99 -14.20 9.10
CA ASP A 81 12.29 -15.48 8.88
C ASP A 81 11.86 -16.17 10.17
N GLN A 82 12.65 -15.97 11.26
CA GLN A 82 12.33 -16.50 12.58
C GLN A 82 11.45 -15.56 13.42
N LEU A 83 11.20 -14.35 12.95
CA LEU A 83 10.45 -13.32 13.68
C LEU A 83 9.01 -13.19 13.19
N ILE A 84 8.80 -13.36 11.89
CA ILE A 84 7.50 -13.20 11.24
C ILE A 84 7.22 -14.43 10.39
N ARG A 85 6.11 -15.08 10.65
CA ARG A 85 5.66 -16.20 9.81
C ARG A 85 5.36 -15.72 8.39
N ASN A 86 5.91 -16.40 7.40
CA ASN A 86 5.58 -16.17 5.99
C ASN A 86 4.08 -16.40 5.74
N SER A 87 3.34 -15.36 5.39
CA SER A 87 1.90 -15.39 5.12
C SER A 87 1.54 -16.22 3.87
N LYS A 88 2.55 -16.55 3.04
CA LYS A 88 2.38 -17.38 1.85
C LYS A 88 2.48 -18.87 2.15
N LEU A 89 2.92 -19.26 3.33
CA LEU A 89 2.83 -20.63 3.77
C LEU A 89 1.37 -21.03 4.08
N SER A 90 1.01 -22.22 3.69
CA SER A 90 -0.28 -22.82 4.06
C SER A 90 -0.44 -22.88 5.59
N PRO A 91 -1.67 -22.97 6.13
CA PRO A 91 -1.88 -23.07 7.57
C PRO A 91 -1.11 -24.20 8.25
N ASP A 92 -0.90 -25.32 7.56
CA ASP A 92 -0.11 -26.47 8.05
C ASP A 92 1.40 -26.39 7.73
N GLY A 93 1.83 -25.32 7.03
CA GLY A 93 3.24 -25.08 6.66
C GLY A 93 3.82 -25.99 5.58
N LYS A 94 3.00 -26.81 4.90
CA LYS A 94 3.48 -27.79 3.92
C LYS A 94 3.64 -27.22 2.52
N HIS A 95 2.90 -26.14 2.20
CA HIS A 95 2.90 -25.55 0.87
C HIS A 95 3.15 -24.04 0.97
N GLU A 96 3.72 -23.49 -0.08
CA GLU A 96 3.98 -22.06 -0.23
C GLU A 96 3.35 -21.55 -1.53
N LEU A 97 2.72 -20.35 -1.44
CA LEU A 97 2.24 -19.62 -2.59
C LEU A 97 3.30 -18.64 -3.09
N PHE A 98 3.52 -18.62 -4.38
CA PHE A 98 4.34 -17.60 -5.01
C PHE A 98 3.85 -17.35 -6.44
N HIS A 99 4.39 -16.36 -7.12
CA HIS A 99 4.13 -16.12 -8.54
C HIS A 99 5.44 -16.00 -9.32
N LYS A 100 5.39 -16.39 -10.58
CA LYS A 100 6.46 -16.17 -11.55
C LYS A 100 5.88 -15.99 -12.94
N SER A 101 6.65 -15.37 -13.85
CA SER A 101 6.31 -15.28 -15.27
C SER A 101 6.45 -16.62 -15.95
N VAL A 102 5.46 -16.97 -16.77
CA VAL A 102 5.40 -18.19 -17.60
C VAL A 102 5.18 -17.77 -19.03
N HIS A 103 5.98 -18.24 -19.96
CA HIS A 103 5.77 -18.01 -21.38
C HIS A 103 4.61 -18.91 -21.88
N VAL A 104 3.58 -18.28 -22.44
CA VAL A 104 2.35 -18.96 -22.88
C VAL A 104 2.13 -18.79 -24.37
N ASN A 105 2.37 -17.59 -24.91
CA ASN A 105 2.10 -17.25 -26.30
C ASN A 105 3.40 -16.83 -27.02
N ASP A 106 3.59 -17.34 -28.23
CA ASP A 106 4.65 -16.87 -29.10
C ASP A 106 4.24 -15.55 -29.77
N VAL A 107 4.96 -14.46 -29.50
CA VAL A 107 4.71 -13.13 -30.04
C VAL A 107 5.93 -12.52 -30.71
N LEU A 108 7.10 -13.12 -30.54
CA LEU A 108 8.33 -12.64 -31.20
C LEU A 108 8.49 -13.29 -32.57
N GLY A 109 8.95 -12.49 -33.54
CA GLY A 109 9.20 -13.00 -34.89
C GLY A 109 10.11 -14.22 -34.95
N LYS A 110 11.13 -14.27 -34.07
CA LYS A 110 12.06 -15.41 -33.96
C LYS A 110 11.39 -16.71 -33.50
N ASP A 111 10.31 -16.63 -32.71
CA ASP A 111 9.57 -17.77 -32.22
C ASP A 111 8.60 -18.30 -33.27
N LEU A 112 8.00 -17.38 -34.06
CA LEU A 112 7.03 -17.69 -35.11
C LEU A 112 7.67 -18.07 -36.46
N TYR A 113 8.85 -17.51 -36.78
CA TYR A 113 9.55 -17.69 -38.05
C TYR A 113 11.00 -18.07 -37.82
N LYS A 114 11.37 -19.31 -38.20
CA LYS A 114 12.72 -19.88 -37.96
C LYS A 114 13.86 -19.13 -38.66
N ASP A 115 13.57 -18.37 -39.72
CA ASP A 115 14.54 -17.56 -40.47
C ASP A 115 14.71 -16.16 -39.87
N LEU A 116 13.97 -15.79 -38.82
CA LEU A 116 14.02 -14.51 -38.14
C LEU A 116 14.74 -14.53 -36.78
N GLU A 117 15.65 -15.45 -36.54
CA GLU A 117 16.33 -15.67 -35.25
C GLU A 117 16.94 -14.39 -34.63
N LYS A 118 17.36 -13.44 -35.46
CA LYS A 118 17.99 -12.18 -35.03
C LYS A 118 17.01 -11.01 -34.97
N SER A 119 15.74 -11.24 -35.25
CA SER A 119 14.72 -10.19 -35.26
C SER A 119 14.05 -10.05 -33.91
N GLU A 120 14.00 -8.82 -33.40
CA GLU A 120 13.29 -8.45 -32.18
C GLU A 120 11.88 -7.89 -32.49
N VAL A 121 11.30 -8.25 -33.66
CA VAL A 121 9.96 -7.82 -34.05
C VAL A 121 8.90 -8.53 -33.18
N TYR A 122 7.93 -7.75 -32.69
CA TYR A 122 6.73 -8.26 -32.07
C TYR A 122 5.62 -8.39 -33.10
N ILE A 123 4.87 -9.48 -33.05
CA ILE A 123 3.76 -9.78 -33.99
C ILE A 123 2.50 -10.04 -33.17
N TYR A 124 1.54 -9.13 -33.28
CA TYR A 124 0.26 -9.21 -32.58
C TYR A 124 -0.89 -9.23 -33.57
N GLU A 125 -1.93 -9.99 -33.27
CA GLU A 125 -3.14 -10.10 -34.06
C GLU A 125 -4.36 -9.43 -33.39
N ALA A 126 -4.21 -9.01 -32.12
CA ALA A 126 -5.26 -8.39 -31.32
C ALA A 126 -4.70 -7.33 -30.36
N LEU A 127 -5.60 -6.61 -29.69
CA LEU A 127 -5.24 -5.69 -28.59
C LEU A 127 -4.66 -6.46 -27.40
N ASP A 128 -4.28 -5.69 -26.35
CA ASP A 128 -3.50 -6.13 -25.19
C ASP A 128 -2.07 -6.52 -25.57
N TYR A 129 -1.51 -5.77 -26.51
CA TYR A 129 -0.12 -5.94 -26.93
C TYR A 129 0.85 -5.09 -26.12
N ARG A 130 0.36 -4.07 -25.42
CA ARG A 130 1.18 -3.15 -24.63
C ARG A 130 0.38 -2.55 -23.47
N HIS A 131 1.01 -2.39 -22.32
CA HIS A 131 0.51 -1.57 -21.22
C HIS A 131 1.57 -0.51 -20.87
N TRP A 132 1.20 0.80 -20.95
CA TRP A 132 2.12 1.95 -20.87
C TRP A 132 3.35 1.77 -21.82
N ASP A 133 4.56 1.61 -21.27
CA ASP A 133 5.81 1.41 -21.98
C ASP A 133 6.28 -0.05 -22.05
N THR A 134 5.50 -0.98 -21.53
CA THR A 134 5.82 -2.40 -21.48
C THR A 134 5.05 -3.18 -22.55
N TRP A 135 5.77 -3.82 -23.47
CA TRP A 135 5.21 -4.70 -24.48
C TRP A 135 4.91 -6.07 -23.88
N ASN A 136 3.78 -6.67 -24.28
CA ASN A 136 3.49 -8.06 -23.97
C ASN A 136 4.44 -8.96 -24.76
N ASP A 137 5.29 -9.71 -24.09
CA ASP A 137 6.27 -10.61 -24.69
C ASP A 137 5.76 -12.06 -24.76
N GLY A 138 4.47 -12.29 -24.52
CA GLY A 138 3.83 -13.60 -24.47
C GLY A 138 3.95 -14.29 -23.12
N SER A 139 4.55 -13.63 -22.14
CA SER A 139 4.66 -14.13 -20.77
C SER A 139 3.56 -13.58 -19.88
N TYR A 140 3.06 -14.41 -18.98
CA TYR A 140 2.01 -14.08 -18.02
C TYR A 140 2.47 -14.47 -16.62
N LYS A 141 2.18 -13.63 -15.61
CA LYS A 141 2.41 -13.99 -14.21
C LYS A 141 1.38 -15.01 -13.79
N HIS A 142 1.82 -16.18 -13.35
CA HIS A 142 0.98 -17.24 -12.80
C HIS A 142 1.27 -17.45 -11.33
N VAL A 143 0.23 -17.76 -10.55
CA VAL A 143 0.37 -18.17 -9.16
C VAL A 143 0.61 -19.67 -9.08
N PHE A 144 1.53 -20.07 -8.22
CA PHE A 144 1.96 -21.42 -7.99
C PHE A 144 1.74 -21.86 -6.55
N VAL A 145 1.50 -23.17 -6.39
CA VAL A 145 1.59 -23.85 -5.10
C VAL A 145 2.84 -24.73 -5.14
N LYS A 146 3.77 -24.51 -4.21
CA LYS A 146 4.99 -25.28 -4.05
C LYS A 146 4.89 -26.16 -2.82
N ASP A 147 5.14 -27.44 -2.94
CA ASP A 147 5.36 -28.34 -1.80
C ASP A 147 6.73 -28.01 -1.17
N VAL A 148 6.73 -27.65 0.11
CA VAL A 148 7.95 -27.20 0.81
C VAL A 148 8.97 -28.34 0.99
N ALA A 149 8.51 -29.59 1.12
CA ALA A 149 9.37 -30.73 1.36
C ALA A 149 9.99 -31.29 0.07
N THR A 150 9.21 -31.36 -1.02
CA THR A 150 9.65 -31.97 -2.29
C THR A 150 10.14 -30.93 -3.29
N GLY A 151 9.70 -29.65 -3.16
CA GLY A 151 9.94 -28.60 -4.13
C GLY A 151 9.05 -28.70 -5.39
N GLU A 152 8.10 -29.64 -5.44
CA GLU A 152 7.16 -29.76 -6.56
C GLU A 152 6.26 -28.53 -6.65
N GLU A 153 6.07 -28.03 -7.86
CA GLU A 153 5.28 -26.82 -8.15
C GLU A 153 4.05 -27.17 -8.99
N ILE A 154 2.92 -26.57 -8.63
CA ILE A 154 1.66 -26.68 -9.37
C ILE A 154 1.30 -25.27 -9.87
N ASP A 155 1.24 -25.11 -11.19
CA ASP A 155 0.74 -23.87 -11.83
C ASP A 155 -0.79 -23.89 -11.80
N LEU A 156 -1.41 -22.88 -11.17
CA LEU A 156 -2.87 -22.79 -11.08
C LEU A 156 -3.53 -22.26 -12.36
N LEU A 157 -2.74 -21.74 -13.30
CA LEU A 157 -3.17 -21.16 -14.57
C LEU A 157 -2.50 -21.83 -15.77
N GLU A 158 -1.98 -23.07 -15.63
CA GLU A 158 -1.19 -23.77 -16.65
C GLU A 158 -1.77 -23.59 -18.06
N GLY A 159 -0.94 -23.10 -18.98
CA GLY A 159 -1.26 -22.88 -20.39
C GLY A 159 -2.33 -21.80 -20.65
N LYS A 160 -2.62 -20.92 -19.69
CA LYS A 160 -3.61 -19.87 -19.83
C LYS A 160 -2.98 -18.48 -19.95
N PRO A 161 -3.42 -17.63 -20.91
CA PRO A 161 -2.91 -16.27 -21.08
C PRO A 161 -3.60 -15.30 -20.10
N TYR A 162 -3.56 -15.62 -18.81
CA TYR A 162 -4.16 -14.80 -17.75
C TYR A 162 -3.14 -14.45 -16.69
N TYR A 163 -3.26 -13.25 -16.13
CA TYR A 163 -2.37 -12.77 -15.07
C TYR A 163 -2.92 -13.06 -13.68
N THR A 164 -2.08 -13.59 -12.79
CA THR A 164 -2.22 -13.56 -11.33
C THR A 164 -0.83 -13.49 -10.69
N PRO A 165 -0.45 -12.40 -10.03
CA PRO A 165 -1.20 -11.15 -9.82
C PRO A 165 -1.70 -10.50 -11.10
N GLN A 166 -2.87 -9.84 -11.01
CA GLN A 166 -3.45 -9.17 -12.16
C GLN A 166 -2.59 -7.96 -12.57
N GLU A 167 -2.53 -7.69 -13.87
CA GLU A 167 -1.80 -6.52 -14.40
C GLU A 167 -2.77 -5.37 -14.71
N PRO A 168 -2.33 -4.10 -14.51
CA PRO A 168 -0.99 -3.68 -14.09
C PRO A 168 -0.83 -3.48 -12.58
N PHE A 169 -1.90 -3.59 -11.77
CA PHE A 169 -1.92 -3.10 -10.38
C PHE A 169 -1.87 -4.20 -9.31
N GLY A 170 -1.90 -5.45 -9.70
CA GLY A 170 -1.89 -6.57 -8.75
C GLY A 170 -0.53 -6.88 -8.16
N GLY A 171 -0.54 -7.52 -6.99
CA GLY A 171 0.64 -7.94 -6.24
C GLY A 171 0.38 -9.18 -5.39
N GLY A 172 1.19 -9.34 -4.36
CA GLY A 172 1.06 -10.49 -3.45
C GLY A 172 -0.29 -10.58 -2.73
N GLU A 173 -1.05 -9.50 -2.66
CA GLU A 173 -2.41 -9.43 -2.11
C GLU A 173 -3.44 -10.14 -2.98
N ASP A 174 -3.15 -10.38 -4.25
CA ASP A 174 -4.09 -11.00 -5.19
C ASP A 174 -4.24 -12.52 -5.00
N TYR A 175 -3.45 -13.14 -4.14
CA TYR A 175 -3.60 -14.57 -3.87
C TYR A 175 -3.35 -14.93 -2.41
N VAL A 176 -4.25 -15.73 -1.86
CA VAL A 176 -4.24 -16.10 -0.44
C VAL A 176 -4.69 -17.54 -0.23
N TRP A 177 -4.22 -18.15 0.86
CA TRP A 177 -4.75 -19.43 1.31
C TRP A 177 -6.18 -19.31 1.83
N GLY A 178 -7.02 -20.26 1.49
CA GLY A 178 -8.26 -20.49 2.23
C GLY A 178 -7.96 -20.92 3.67
N PRO A 179 -8.86 -20.68 4.63
CA PRO A 179 -8.60 -20.88 6.06
C PRO A 179 -8.19 -22.29 6.48
N ASN A 180 -8.60 -23.29 5.70
CA ASN A 180 -8.28 -24.69 5.95
C ASN A 180 -7.03 -25.21 5.20
N GLY A 181 -6.36 -24.36 4.41
CA GLY A 181 -5.20 -24.73 3.61
C GLY A 181 -5.48 -25.70 2.43
N LYS A 182 -6.76 -25.95 2.11
CA LYS A 182 -7.15 -26.89 1.03
C LYS A 182 -7.48 -26.18 -0.27
N SER A 183 -7.53 -24.88 -0.28
CA SER A 183 -7.82 -24.08 -1.47
C SER A 183 -7.03 -22.79 -1.48
N VAL A 184 -6.79 -22.29 -2.68
CA VAL A 184 -6.19 -20.99 -2.95
C VAL A 184 -7.26 -20.07 -3.53
N TYR A 185 -7.31 -18.84 -3.06
CA TYR A 185 -8.14 -17.79 -3.65
C TYR A 185 -7.23 -16.82 -4.35
N TYR A 186 -7.55 -16.48 -5.60
CA TYR A 186 -6.73 -15.59 -6.41
C TYR A 186 -7.56 -14.69 -7.32
N VAL A 187 -7.04 -13.51 -7.59
CA VAL A 187 -7.64 -12.51 -8.48
C VAL A 187 -7.11 -12.73 -9.89
N SER A 188 -7.98 -12.68 -10.88
CA SER A 188 -7.58 -12.70 -12.28
C SER A 188 -8.65 -12.06 -13.17
N LYS A 189 -8.21 -11.42 -14.27
CA LYS A 189 -9.05 -11.02 -15.38
C LYS A 189 -8.93 -12.10 -16.47
N LYS A 190 -9.89 -13.04 -16.53
CA LYS A 190 -9.86 -14.14 -17.49
C LYS A 190 -10.53 -13.74 -18.81
N LEU A 191 -9.98 -12.72 -19.44
CA LEU A 191 -10.37 -12.18 -20.72
C LEU A 191 -9.13 -12.09 -21.61
N GLU A 192 -9.33 -12.01 -22.93
CA GLU A 192 -8.26 -11.98 -23.91
C GLU A 192 -8.49 -10.89 -24.98
N GLY A 193 -7.41 -10.42 -25.61
CA GLY A 193 -7.46 -9.51 -26.72
C GLY A 193 -8.22 -8.22 -26.41
N THR A 194 -9.16 -7.86 -27.27
CA THR A 194 -9.97 -6.64 -27.14
C THR A 194 -10.83 -6.62 -25.88
N GLU A 195 -11.33 -7.78 -25.44
CA GLU A 195 -12.15 -7.86 -24.22
C GLU A 195 -11.29 -7.55 -22.99
N TYR A 196 -10.03 -8.00 -22.94
CA TYR A 196 -9.11 -7.65 -21.88
C TYR A 196 -8.86 -6.14 -21.82
N ALA A 197 -8.65 -5.50 -22.97
CA ALA A 197 -8.36 -4.07 -23.06
C ALA A 197 -9.55 -3.17 -22.69
N THR A 198 -10.78 -3.63 -22.88
CA THR A 198 -12.01 -2.82 -22.68
C THR A 198 -12.73 -3.10 -21.36
N SER A 199 -12.46 -4.23 -20.71
CA SER A 199 -13.11 -4.60 -19.46
C SER A 199 -12.27 -4.22 -18.23
N THR A 200 -12.94 -3.75 -17.18
CA THR A 200 -12.37 -3.57 -15.84
C THR A 200 -12.68 -4.76 -14.92
N ASN A 201 -13.34 -5.80 -15.44
CA ASN A 201 -13.79 -6.92 -14.62
C ASN A 201 -12.61 -7.82 -14.19
N THR A 202 -12.31 -7.87 -12.89
CA THR A 202 -11.50 -8.91 -12.27
C THR A 202 -12.36 -9.70 -11.31
N ASP A 203 -12.17 -11.02 -11.30
CA ASP A 203 -12.89 -11.91 -10.40
C ASP A 203 -11.95 -12.57 -9.39
N ILE A 204 -12.52 -12.97 -8.25
CA ILE A 204 -11.86 -13.82 -7.28
C ILE A 204 -12.22 -15.27 -7.58
N TYR A 205 -11.20 -16.07 -7.88
CA TYR A 205 -11.33 -17.51 -8.15
C TYR A 205 -10.87 -18.32 -6.95
N LYS A 206 -11.58 -19.42 -6.67
CA LYS A 206 -11.19 -20.44 -5.71
C LYS A 206 -10.68 -21.65 -6.46
N TYR A 207 -9.42 -22.02 -6.24
CA TYR A 207 -8.85 -23.28 -6.70
C TYR A 207 -8.84 -24.30 -5.56
N ASP A 208 -9.43 -25.47 -5.76
CA ASP A 208 -9.41 -26.58 -4.80
C ASP A 208 -8.28 -27.53 -5.13
N LEU A 209 -7.37 -27.76 -4.18
CA LEU A 209 -6.16 -28.57 -4.39
C LEU A 209 -6.44 -30.05 -4.64
N ALA A 210 -7.50 -30.59 -4.04
CA ALA A 210 -7.80 -32.01 -4.15
C ALA A 210 -8.48 -32.36 -5.48
N SER A 211 -9.47 -31.58 -5.89
CA SER A 211 -10.20 -31.77 -7.14
C SER A 211 -9.53 -31.12 -8.34
N LYS A 212 -8.56 -30.23 -8.13
CA LYS A 212 -7.91 -29.39 -9.16
C LYS A 212 -8.93 -28.58 -9.97
N THR A 213 -10.02 -28.13 -9.34
CA THR A 213 -11.08 -27.36 -9.99
C THR A 213 -11.06 -25.91 -9.54
N THR A 214 -11.40 -25.01 -10.46
CA THR A 214 -11.53 -23.57 -10.20
C THR A 214 -12.99 -23.16 -10.24
N THR A 215 -13.41 -22.35 -9.27
CA THR A 215 -14.76 -21.77 -9.19
C THR A 215 -14.64 -20.27 -9.11
N ASN A 216 -15.43 -19.52 -9.91
CA ASN A 216 -15.56 -18.06 -9.79
C ASN A 216 -16.44 -17.73 -8.56
N ILE A 217 -15.95 -16.90 -7.65
CA ILE A 217 -16.64 -16.52 -6.41
C ILE A 217 -17.42 -15.22 -6.55
N THR A 218 -17.02 -14.37 -7.50
CA THR A 218 -17.56 -13.02 -7.69
C THR A 218 -18.20 -12.81 -9.07
N GLU A 219 -18.59 -13.88 -9.77
CA GLU A 219 -19.15 -13.89 -11.12
C GLU A 219 -20.34 -12.92 -11.32
N ASP A 220 -21.05 -12.61 -10.24
CA ASP A 220 -22.22 -11.71 -10.25
C ASP A 220 -21.86 -10.22 -10.27
N ASN A 221 -20.58 -9.85 -10.07
CA ASN A 221 -20.07 -8.49 -10.21
C ASN A 221 -19.36 -8.31 -11.55
N LYS A 222 -19.36 -7.08 -12.10
CA LYS A 222 -18.73 -6.77 -13.39
C LYS A 222 -17.69 -5.64 -13.31
N GLY A 223 -17.42 -5.13 -12.12
CA GLY A 223 -16.30 -4.26 -11.81
C GLY A 223 -15.13 -5.03 -11.23
N TYR A 224 -14.17 -4.34 -10.66
CA TYR A 224 -13.04 -4.97 -10.00
C TYR A 224 -13.47 -5.67 -8.70
N ASP A 225 -12.98 -6.90 -8.51
CA ASP A 225 -12.97 -7.62 -7.24
C ASP A 225 -11.52 -7.98 -6.91
N THR A 226 -10.95 -7.39 -5.85
CA THR A 226 -9.51 -7.46 -5.53
C THR A 226 -9.26 -7.66 -4.04
N ASN A 227 -8.00 -7.95 -3.65
CA ASN A 227 -7.56 -8.00 -2.25
C ASN A 227 -8.34 -9.00 -1.37
N PRO A 228 -8.52 -10.27 -1.77
CA PRO A 228 -9.21 -11.25 -0.93
C PRO A 228 -8.45 -11.49 0.39
N ALA A 229 -9.17 -11.41 1.51
CA ALA A 229 -8.61 -11.65 2.84
C ALA A 229 -9.58 -12.40 3.74
N PHE A 230 -9.07 -13.29 4.59
CA PHE A 230 -9.88 -14.07 5.50
C PHE A 230 -9.76 -13.57 6.94
N SER A 231 -10.89 -13.49 7.61
CA SER A 231 -10.90 -13.31 9.07
C SER A 231 -10.39 -14.57 9.76
N SER A 232 -9.96 -14.45 11.02
CA SER A 232 -9.59 -15.60 11.87
C SER A 232 -10.72 -16.61 12.10
N LYS A 233 -11.96 -16.29 11.66
CA LYS A 233 -13.15 -17.14 11.74
C LYS A 233 -13.64 -17.62 10.38
N GLY A 234 -12.87 -17.36 9.30
CA GLY A 234 -13.13 -17.89 7.98
C GLY A 234 -14.09 -17.08 7.11
N ALA A 235 -14.58 -15.91 7.54
CA ALA A 235 -15.28 -14.99 6.66
C ALA A 235 -14.29 -14.37 5.68
N MET A 236 -14.61 -14.34 4.38
CA MET A 236 -13.81 -13.69 3.33
C MET A 236 -14.29 -12.24 3.16
N ALA A 237 -13.35 -11.30 3.09
CA ALA A 237 -13.62 -9.93 2.65
C ALA A 237 -12.76 -9.60 1.43
N TRP A 238 -13.21 -8.64 0.62
CA TRP A 238 -12.48 -8.12 -0.53
C TRP A 238 -12.89 -6.68 -0.84
N LEU A 239 -12.13 -6.02 -1.71
CA LEU A 239 -12.51 -4.74 -2.30
C LEU A 239 -13.30 -4.98 -3.58
N GLN A 240 -14.42 -4.28 -3.73
CA GLN A 240 -15.30 -4.41 -4.87
C GLN A 240 -15.65 -3.04 -5.45
N MET A 241 -15.41 -2.85 -6.75
CA MET A 241 -16.02 -1.81 -7.56
C MET A 241 -17.25 -2.37 -8.27
N LYS A 242 -18.28 -1.56 -8.39
CA LYS A 242 -19.58 -2.02 -8.92
C LYS A 242 -19.74 -1.84 -10.41
N THR A 243 -19.24 -0.72 -10.96
CA THR A 243 -19.57 -0.28 -12.32
C THR A 243 -18.61 -0.85 -13.35
N GLU A 244 -19.14 -1.61 -14.30
CA GLU A 244 -18.38 -2.16 -15.41
C GLU A 244 -17.77 -1.03 -16.27
N GLY A 245 -16.49 -1.21 -16.66
CA GLY A 245 -15.77 -0.27 -17.51
C GLY A 245 -15.39 1.05 -16.84
N TYR A 246 -15.52 1.17 -15.50
CA TYR A 246 -15.30 2.42 -14.81
C TYR A 246 -14.23 2.28 -13.71
N GLU A 247 -12.97 2.52 -14.05
CA GLU A 247 -11.82 2.42 -13.14
C GLU A 247 -11.87 3.39 -11.94
N ALA A 248 -12.55 4.52 -12.08
CA ALA A 248 -12.68 5.53 -11.03
C ALA A 248 -13.89 5.28 -10.11
N ASP A 249 -14.49 4.08 -10.18
CA ASP A 249 -15.59 3.73 -9.28
C ASP A 249 -15.10 3.56 -7.84
N LYS A 250 -16.04 3.62 -6.92
CA LYS A 250 -15.79 3.47 -5.50
C LYS A 250 -15.49 2.00 -5.15
N ASN A 251 -14.41 1.77 -4.43
CA ASN A 251 -14.15 0.50 -3.76
C ASN A 251 -14.98 0.37 -2.48
N ASP A 252 -15.77 -0.68 -2.40
CA ASP A 252 -16.47 -1.09 -1.20
C ASP A 252 -15.80 -2.29 -0.53
N ILE A 253 -15.97 -2.43 0.78
CA ILE A 253 -15.64 -3.66 1.50
C ILE A 253 -16.84 -4.59 1.46
N VAL A 254 -16.68 -5.72 0.79
CA VAL A 254 -17.70 -6.78 0.74
C VAL A 254 -17.22 -7.98 1.54
N VAL A 255 -18.14 -8.61 2.29
CA VAL A 255 -17.87 -9.82 3.08
C VAL A 255 -18.76 -10.95 2.61
N LEU A 256 -18.19 -12.15 2.46
CA LEU A 256 -18.88 -13.40 2.22
C LEU A 256 -18.67 -14.35 3.41
N GLU A 257 -19.74 -14.73 4.07
CA GLU A 257 -19.74 -15.75 5.11
C GLU A 257 -20.94 -16.69 4.93
N ASN A 258 -20.70 -17.99 4.86
CA ASN A 258 -21.76 -19.03 4.70
C ASN A 258 -22.71 -18.79 3.51
N GLY A 259 -22.17 -18.33 2.38
CA GLY A 259 -22.95 -18.04 1.16
C GLY A 259 -23.72 -16.73 1.18
N VAL A 260 -23.59 -15.93 2.24
CA VAL A 260 -24.27 -14.61 2.35
C VAL A 260 -23.25 -13.50 2.10
N LYS A 261 -23.49 -12.67 1.06
CA LYS A 261 -22.74 -11.45 0.77
C LYS A 261 -23.30 -10.26 1.53
N GLN A 262 -22.43 -9.44 2.09
CA GLN A 262 -22.77 -8.17 2.73
C GLN A 262 -21.76 -7.09 2.33
N ASN A 263 -22.25 -6.00 1.72
CA ASN A 263 -21.44 -4.81 1.48
C ASN A 263 -21.47 -3.94 2.75
N LEU A 264 -20.30 -3.75 3.38
CA LEU A 264 -20.18 -3.04 4.65
C LEU A 264 -20.14 -1.52 4.49
N THR A 265 -19.74 -1.04 3.33
CA THR A 265 -19.50 0.40 3.06
C THR A 265 -20.44 0.99 2.01
N ALA A 266 -21.45 0.26 1.55
CA ALA A 266 -22.38 0.72 0.52
C ALA A 266 -23.07 2.07 0.82
N HIS A 267 -23.27 2.38 2.11
CA HIS A 267 -23.91 3.60 2.59
C HIS A 267 -22.93 4.76 2.81
N TRP A 268 -21.64 4.54 2.58
CA TRP A 268 -20.57 5.50 2.78
C TRP A 268 -20.06 6.03 1.43
N ASP A 269 -19.73 7.30 1.33
CA ASP A 269 -19.50 7.98 0.05
C ASP A 269 -18.01 8.00 -0.38
N GLU A 270 -17.10 7.57 0.46
CA GLU A 270 -15.68 7.54 0.15
C GLU A 270 -15.24 6.15 -0.36
N THR A 271 -14.17 6.11 -1.15
CA THR A 271 -13.56 4.87 -1.62
C THR A 271 -12.63 4.26 -0.57
N VAL A 272 -12.57 2.95 -0.49
CA VAL A 272 -11.63 2.22 0.38
C VAL A 272 -10.34 1.93 -0.39
N SER A 273 -9.18 2.40 0.13
CA SER A 273 -7.88 2.18 -0.51
C SER A 273 -7.27 0.81 -0.16
N SER A 274 -7.36 0.41 1.10
CA SER A 274 -6.94 -0.92 1.59
C SER A 274 -7.62 -1.25 2.91
N PHE A 275 -7.63 -2.53 3.28
CA PHE A 275 -8.25 -2.96 4.53
C PHE A 275 -7.51 -4.11 5.20
N MET A 276 -7.81 -4.33 6.48
CA MET A 276 -7.32 -5.46 7.27
C MET A 276 -8.40 -5.92 8.26
N TRP A 277 -8.62 -7.23 8.34
CA TRP A 277 -9.45 -7.80 9.39
C TRP A 277 -8.86 -7.55 10.78
N ALA A 278 -9.69 -7.12 11.71
CA ALA A 278 -9.33 -7.11 13.12
C ALA A 278 -9.16 -8.53 13.67
N LYS A 279 -8.25 -8.73 14.61
CA LYS A 279 -8.01 -10.05 15.27
C LYS A 279 -9.27 -10.64 15.90
N ASN A 280 -10.22 -9.79 16.33
CA ASN A 280 -11.51 -10.20 16.90
C ASN A 280 -12.49 -10.78 15.87
N ALA A 281 -12.22 -10.64 14.56
CA ALA A 281 -13.10 -11.03 13.45
C ALA A 281 -14.51 -10.42 13.52
N LYS A 282 -14.64 -9.22 14.11
CA LYS A 282 -15.90 -8.46 14.21
C LYS A 282 -15.80 -7.07 13.62
N ASP A 283 -14.57 -6.61 13.40
CA ASP A 283 -14.25 -5.30 12.83
C ASP A 283 -13.30 -5.47 11.66
N ILE A 284 -13.31 -4.50 10.76
CA ILE A 284 -12.32 -4.32 9.70
C ILE A 284 -11.74 -2.92 9.85
N TYR A 285 -10.41 -2.81 9.91
CA TYR A 285 -9.71 -1.54 9.80
C TYR A 285 -9.43 -1.27 8.33
N PHE A 286 -9.52 -0.02 7.92
CA PHE A 286 -9.26 0.36 6.55
C PHE A 286 -8.75 1.79 6.45
N ILE A 287 -8.11 2.12 5.34
CA ILE A 287 -7.70 3.48 4.99
C ILE A 287 -8.50 3.97 3.79
N ALA A 288 -8.79 5.27 3.82
CA ALA A 288 -9.57 5.89 2.77
C ALA A 288 -9.27 7.39 2.67
N PRO A 289 -9.43 8.01 1.48
CA PRO A 289 -9.32 9.44 1.32
C PRO A 289 -10.42 10.17 2.11
N LYS A 290 -10.06 11.28 2.74
CA LYS A 290 -10.98 12.15 3.44
C LYS A 290 -10.50 13.59 3.39
N ASN A 291 -11.25 14.46 2.71
CA ASN A 291 -10.96 15.88 2.66
C ASN A 291 -9.52 16.22 2.24
N GLY A 292 -8.98 15.51 1.22
CA GLY A 292 -7.64 15.73 0.67
C GLY A 292 -6.51 15.14 1.51
N THR A 293 -6.80 14.20 2.40
CA THR A 293 -5.84 13.37 3.13
C THR A 293 -6.33 11.93 3.14
N VAL A 294 -5.46 10.97 3.46
CA VAL A 294 -5.83 9.57 3.67
C VAL A 294 -5.85 9.27 5.15
N GLN A 295 -6.98 8.79 5.67
CA GLN A 295 -7.17 8.56 7.10
C GLN A 295 -7.49 7.10 7.41
N LEU A 296 -7.30 6.73 8.68
CA LEU A 296 -7.61 5.41 9.22
C LEU A 296 -9.04 5.37 9.73
N PHE A 297 -9.74 4.30 9.37
CA PHE A 297 -11.12 4.03 9.75
C PHE A 297 -11.29 2.61 10.29
N LYS A 298 -12.45 2.39 10.87
CA LYS A 298 -12.92 1.08 11.29
C LYS A 298 -14.38 0.91 10.89
N VAL A 299 -14.76 -0.26 10.39
CA VAL A 299 -16.16 -0.66 10.18
C VAL A 299 -16.46 -1.92 10.97
N ASP A 300 -17.62 -1.97 11.65
CA ASP A 300 -18.07 -3.19 12.30
C ASP A 300 -18.63 -4.20 11.27
N TYR A 301 -18.39 -5.49 11.53
CA TYR A 301 -19.00 -6.58 10.78
C TYR A 301 -20.14 -7.21 11.61
N PRO A 302 -21.37 -6.66 11.48
CA PRO A 302 -22.52 -7.27 12.12
C PRO A 302 -22.91 -8.52 11.33
N ARG A 303 -22.58 -9.70 11.83
CA ARG A 303 -22.95 -10.99 11.20
C ARG A 303 -24.45 -11.17 10.93
N ARG A 304 -25.25 -10.19 11.30
CA ARG A 304 -26.69 -10.13 11.01
C ARG A 304 -26.96 -9.00 10.04
N THR A 305 -27.38 -9.33 8.83
CA THR A 305 -27.61 -8.44 7.70
C THR A 305 -28.64 -7.32 7.90
N ARG A 306 -29.37 -7.32 9.00
CA ARG A 306 -30.41 -6.31 9.31
C ARG A 306 -29.86 -5.03 9.97
N LYS A 307 -28.62 -5.06 10.45
CA LYS A 307 -27.99 -3.89 11.07
C LYS A 307 -27.06 -3.23 10.04
N MET A 308 -27.26 -1.94 9.82
CA MET A 308 -26.31 -1.14 9.04
C MET A 308 -24.95 -1.13 9.74
N PRO A 309 -23.85 -1.45 9.06
CA PRO A 309 -22.52 -1.33 9.63
C PRO A 309 -22.22 0.08 10.09
N SER A 310 -21.48 0.23 11.19
CA SER A 310 -21.04 1.52 11.70
C SER A 310 -19.61 1.78 11.28
N ILE A 311 -19.35 2.95 10.68
CA ILE A 311 -18.02 3.40 10.29
C ILE A 311 -17.55 4.45 11.29
N GLU A 312 -16.36 4.24 11.87
CA GLU A 312 -15.70 5.15 12.80
C GLU A 312 -14.39 5.65 12.19
N GLN A 313 -14.20 6.96 12.08
CA GLN A 313 -12.91 7.56 11.74
C GLN A 313 -11.99 7.49 12.96
N LEU A 314 -10.81 6.92 12.81
CA LEU A 314 -9.84 6.72 13.90
C LEU A 314 -8.76 7.80 13.94
N THR A 315 -8.41 8.38 12.80
CA THR A 315 -7.41 9.44 12.70
C THR A 315 -7.98 10.66 11.96
N ASP A 316 -7.48 11.84 12.29
CA ASP A 316 -7.77 13.09 11.61
C ASP A 316 -6.56 14.01 11.70
N GLY A 317 -6.18 14.65 10.58
CA GLY A 317 -5.04 15.57 10.54
C GLY A 317 -4.52 15.84 9.12
N GLN A 318 -3.55 16.76 9.02
CA GLN A 318 -2.87 17.07 7.76
C GLN A 318 -1.72 16.06 7.52
N PHE A 319 -2.06 14.83 7.38
CA PHE A 319 -1.16 13.71 7.08
C PHE A 319 -1.94 12.58 6.43
N ASP A 320 -1.22 11.66 5.82
CA ASP A 320 -1.76 10.45 5.23
C ASP A 320 -1.32 9.21 6.00
N VAL A 321 -2.28 8.34 6.28
CA VAL A 321 -2.03 6.97 6.71
C VAL A 321 -1.94 6.11 5.47
N ASN A 322 -0.71 5.71 5.08
CA ASN A 322 -0.46 5.01 3.82
C ASN A 322 -0.69 3.51 3.88
N GLY A 323 -0.69 2.93 5.08
CA GLY A 323 -0.87 1.48 5.26
C GLY A 323 -1.10 1.08 6.70
N ILE A 324 -1.76 -0.07 6.86
CA ILE A 324 -1.96 -0.75 8.14
C ILE A 324 -0.98 -1.91 8.20
N VAL A 325 0.03 -1.83 9.07
CA VAL A 325 1.07 -2.85 9.20
C VAL A 325 0.55 -4.08 9.96
N GLY A 326 -0.26 -3.83 10.99
CA GLY A 326 -0.85 -4.90 11.78
C GLY A 326 -1.49 -4.41 13.08
N GLU A 327 -2.27 -5.31 13.71
CA GLU A 327 -2.87 -5.09 15.01
C GLU A 327 -1.98 -5.70 16.11
N TYR A 328 -1.70 -4.91 17.15
CA TYR A 328 -1.05 -5.40 18.38
C TYR A 328 -2.05 -5.38 19.55
N ASN A 329 -1.65 -5.90 20.71
CA ASN A 329 -2.52 -5.85 21.89
C ASN A 329 -2.65 -4.41 22.42
N GLY A 330 -3.70 -3.72 21.99
CA GLY A 330 -4.01 -2.34 22.39
C GLY A 330 -4.08 -1.34 21.24
N GLY A 331 -3.76 -1.71 20.00
CA GLY A 331 -3.82 -0.77 18.88
C GLY A 331 -3.34 -1.30 17.55
N LEU A 332 -2.96 -0.37 16.67
CA LEU A 332 -2.47 -0.65 15.33
C LEU A 332 -1.08 -0.04 15.12
N ILE A 333 -0.26 -0.72 14.33
CA ILE A 333 0.90 -0.11 13.70
C ILE A 333 0.51 0.30 12.29
N VAL A 334 0.81 1.54 11.96
CA VAL A 334 0.49 2.14 10.65
C VAL A 334 1.71 2.87 10.10
N THR A 335 1.73 3.10 8.81
CA THR A 335 2.65 4.04 8.17
C THR A 335 1.97 5.39 8.00
N ARG A 336 2.73 6.45 8.22
CA ARG A 336 2.24 7.82 8.07
C ARG A 336 3.25 8.67 7.31
N THR A 337 2.76 9.50 6.42
CA THR A 337 3.52 10.55 5.71
C THR A 337 2.80 11.89 5.78
N SER A 338 3.47 12.96 5.36
CA SER A 338 2.84 14.27 5.12
C SER A 338 3.60 15.01 4.03
N MET A 339 3.12 16.15 3.59
CA MET A 339 3.83 16.99 2.61
C MET A 339 5.22 17.46 3.07
N ASN A 340 5.49 17.39 4.39
CA ASN A 340 6.75 17.82 5.00
C ASN A 340 7.57 16.68 5.60
N GLN A 341 7.10 15.44 5.54
CA GLN A 341 7.78 14.29 6.16
C GLN A 341 7.59 13.03 5.30
N ALA A 342 8.68 12.34 5.04
CA ALA A 342 8.64 11.01 4.47
C ALA A 342 7.98 10.00 5.43
N THR A 343 7.67 8.84 4.90
CA THR A 343 7.01 7.77 5.66
C THR A 343 7.84 7.34 6.87
N GLU A 344 7.17 7.29 8.03
CA GLU A 344 7.65 6.68 9.26
C GLU A 344 6.58 5.74 9.83
N LEU A 345 6.96 4.86 10.74
CA LEU A 345 6.05 3.99 11.47
C LEU A 345 5.44 4.74 12.66
N TYR A 346 4.14 4.54 12.85
CA TYR A 346 3.39 5.11 13.96
C TYR A 346 2.59 4.02 14.68
N ARG A 347 2.44 4.19 15.97
CA ARG A 347 1.56 3.41 16.83
C ARG A 347 0.28 4.17 17.08
N TYR A 348 -0.86 3.60 16.69
CA TYR A 348 -2.19 4.08 17.08
C TYR A 348 -2.67 3.30 18.30
N ASP A 349 -2.98 3.97 19.39
CA ASP A 349 -3.46 3.37 20.64
C ASP A 349 -5.00 3.49 20.74
N PHE A 350 -5.69 2.36 20.89
CA PHE A 350 -7.17 2.33 20.94
C PHE A 350 -7.75 3.04 22.14
N LYS A 351 -7.05 3.07 23.29
CA LYS A 351 -7.52 3.66 24.51
C LYS A 351 -7.40 5.18 24.50
N THR A 352 -6.24 5.68 24.09
CA THR A 352 -5.95 7.12 24.05
C THR A 352 -6.38 7.78 22.74
N LYS A 353 -6.62 6.99 21.69
CA LYS A 353 -6.91 7.44 20.31
C LYS A 353 -5.81 8.34 19.75
N LYS A 354 -4.56 8.14 20.13
CA LYS A 354 -3.40 8.91 19.68
C LYS A 354 -2.52 8.11 18.75
N LEU A 355 -1.94 8.82 17.77
CA LEU A 355 -0.82 8.36 16.97
C LEU A 355 0.47 8.84 17.62
N GLU A 356 1.39 7.90 17.87
CA GLU A 356 2.73 8.16 18.41
C GLU A 356 3.76 7.64 17.40
N GLN A 357 4.73 8.49 17.04
CA GLN A 357 5.82 8.11 16.13
C GLN A 357 6.66 7.03 16.76
N LEU A 358 6.99 5.99 15.98
CA LEU A 358 7.76 4.84 16.44
C LEU A 358 9.18 4.82 15.87
N THR A 359 9.33 5.16 14.57
CA THR A 359 10.63 5.29 13.91
C THR A 359 10.97 6.76 13.66
N HIS A 360 12.26 7.10 13.65
CA HIS A 360 12.79 8.46 13.63
C HIS A 360 13.96 8.58 12.64
N GLU A 361 13.86 7.87 11.51
CA GLU A 361 14.97 7.70 10.58
C GLU A 361 15.38 9.02 9.89
N ASN A 362 14.43 9.95 9.74
CA ASN A 362 14.65 11.23 9.08
C ASN A 362 14.59 12.45 10.01
N ASP A 363 14.34 12.28 11.31
CA ASP A 363 14.12 13.41 12.23
C ASP A 363 15.33 14.36 12.26
N ALA A 364 16.54 13.85 12.34
CA ALA A 364 17.75 14.66 12.37
C ALA A 364 17.91 15.49 11.08
N PHE A 365 17.54 14.93 9.93
CA PHE A 365 17.57 15.61 8.65
C PHE A 365 16.53 16.74 8.63
N TYR A 366 15.28 16.46 8.92
CA TYR A 366 14.21 17.49 8.92
C TYR A 366 14.43 18.59 9.95
N ASN A 367 14.98 18.28 11.12
CA ASN A 367 15.32 19.28 12.14
C ASN A 367 16.44 20.24 11.71
N SER A 368 17.19 19.93 10.68
CA SER A 368 18.20 20.82 10.08
C SER A 368 17.65 21.77 9.03
N LEU A 369 16.37 21.62 8.65
CA LEU A 369 15.75 22.34 7.56
C LEU A 369 14.70 23.35 8.04
N ASP A 370 14.60 24.47 7.33
CA ASP A 370 13.42 25.34 7.33
C ASP A 370 12.39 24.72 6.35
N LEU A 371 11.33 24.15 6.89
CA LEU A 371 10.29 23.49 6.10
C LEU A 371 9.20 24.48 5.66
N PRO A 372 8.51 24.23 4.53
CA PRO A 372 7.38 25.03 4.08
C PRO A 372 6.18 24.91 5.03
N THR A 373 5.34 25.94 5.04
CA THR A 373 4.04 25.87 5.69
C THR A 373 2.99 25.36 4.71
N VAL A 374 2.24 24.35 5.09
CA VAL A 374 1.16 23.79 4.29
C VAL A 374 -0.19 24.24 4.84
N GLU A 375 -0.99 24.85 3.99
CA GLU A 375 -2.32 25.35 4.35
C GLU A 375 -3.40 24.69 3.50
N LYS A 376 -4.46 24.26 4.16
CA LYS A 376 -5.69 23.80 3.50
C LYS A 376 -6.62 24.98 3.28
N ARG A 377 -7.05 25.21 2.05
CA ARG A 377 -7.99 26.28 1.69
C ARG A 377 -9.18 25.73 0.92
N MET A 378 -10.36 26.32 1.18
CA MET A 378 -11.56 26.09 0.39
C MET A 378 -11.77 27.27 -0.54
N VAL A 379 -11.77 27.03 -1.83
CA VAL A 379 -11.93 28.05 -2.87
C VAL A 379 -13.24 27.82 -3.59
N LYS A 380 -14.04 28.89 -3.76
CA LYS A 380 -15.29 28.81 -4.53
C LYS A 380 -14.96 28.66 -6.01
N THR A 381 -15.51 27.62 -6.63
CA THR A 381 -15.46 27.42 -8.07
C THR A 381 -16.47 28.34 -8.79
N ARG A 382 -16.38 28.42 -10.12
CA ARG A 382 -17.27 29.28 -10.91
C ARG A 382 -18.76 28.88 -10.78
N ASP A 383 -19.04 27.61 -10.55
CA ASP A 383 -20.38 27.07 -10.31
C ASP A 383 -20.79 27.09 -8.81
N GLY A 384 -20.00 27.76 -7.98
CA GLY A 384 -20.32 28.01 -6.56
C GLY A 384 -20.01 26.85 -5.60
N LYS A 385 -19.40 25.75 -6.07
CA LYS A 385 -18.97 24.65 -5.22
C LYS A 385 -17.71 24.97 -4.45
N ASP A 386 -17.47 24.24 -3.38
CA ASP A 386 -16.21 24.34 -2.62
C ASP A 386 -15.18 23.37 -3.21
N MET A 387 -14.04 23.93 -3.61
CA MET A 387 -12.89 23.17 -4.07
C MET A 387 -11.80 23.24 -3.01
N LEU A 388 -11.30 22.08 -2.59
CA LEU A 388 -10.16 22.00 -1.70
C LEU A 388 -8.87 22.28 -2.47
N VAL A 389 -8.03 23.15 -1.90
CA VAL A 389 -6.71 23.50 -2.45
C VAL A 389 -5.68 23.44 -1.33
N TRP A 390 -4.58 22.77 -1.58
CA TRP A 390 -3.40 22.84 -0.74
C TRP A 390 -2.51 23.99 -1.20
N VAL A 391 -2.12 24.84 -0.27
CA VAL A 391 -1.19 25.95 -0.53
C VAL A 391 0.09 25.69 0.25
N ILE A 392 1.20 25.55 -0.46
CA ILE A 392 2.52 25.33 0.12
C ILE A 392 3.24 26.68 0.07
N LEU A 393 3.39 27.30 1.23
CA LEU A 393 4.09 28.57 1.39
C LEU A 393 5.59 28.29 1.61
N PRO A 394 6.49 29.05 0.96
CA PRO A 394 7.92 28.85 1.16
C PRO A 394 8.32 29.07 2.62
N PRO A 395 9.45 28.50 3.07
CA PRO A 395 10.01 28.81 4.37
C PRO A 395 10.16 30.34 4.56
N ASN A 396 9.89 30.82 5.76
CA ASN A 396 9.98 32.26 6.09
C ASN A 396 9.09 33.16 5.22
N PHE A 397 7.92 32.67 4.85
CA PHE A 397 6.93 33.41 4.04
C PHE A 397 6.58 34.73 4.65
N ASP A 398 6.67 35.81 3.84
CA ASP A 398 6.28 37.16 4.21
C ASP A 398 5.09 37.64 3.34
N SER A 399 3.94 37.79 3.93
CA SER A 399 2.70 38.21 3.25
C SER A 399 2.77 39.60 2.57
N ASN A 400 3.77 40.42 2.89
CA ASN A 400 4.01 41.70 2.25
C ASN A 400 4.83 41.59 0.96
N LYS A 401 5.34 40.41 0.64
CA LYS A 401 6.13 40.15 -0.57
C LYS A 401 5.30 39.41 -1.61
N LYS A 402 5.70 39.56 -2.87
CA LYS A 402 5.15 38.75 -3.99
C LYS A 402 6.11 37.62 -4.31
N TYR A 403 5.53 36.44 -4.52
CA TYR A 403 6.27 35.21 -4.85
C TYR A 403 5.81 34.67 -6.20
N PRO A 404 6.72 34.08 -7.00
CA PRO A 404 6.31 33.24 -8.10
C PRO A 404 5.41 32.09 -7.60
N THR A 405 4.33 31.84 -8.34
CA THR A 405 3.37 30.79 -7.95
C THR A 405 3.32 29.70 -9.02
N LEU A 406 3.46 28.45 -8.60
CA LEU A 406 3.25 27.28 -9.44
C LEU A 406 1.89 26.67 -9.11
N LEU A 407 1.10 26.39 -10.15
CA LEU A 407 -0.13 25.61 -10.03
C LEU A 407 0.17 24.18 -10.43
N TYR A 408 -0.05 23.25 -9.52
CA TYR A 408 -0.04 21.81 -9.80
C TYR A 408 -1.48 21.30 -9.80
N ALA A 409 -1.94 20.82 -10.94
CA ALA A 409 -3.25 20.19 -11.07
C ALA A 409 -3.04 18.67 -10.99
N GLN A 410 -3.39 18.11 -9.81
CA GLN A 410 -3.27 16.67 -9.58
C GLN A 410 -4.19 15.91 -10.52
N GLY A 411 -3.62 14.93 -11.22
CA GLY A 411 -4.36 13.98 -12.03
C GLY A 411 -4.72 12.73 -11.26
N GLY A 412 -5.52 11.86 -11.89
CA GLY A 412 -5.85 10.62 -11.24
C GLY A 412 -6.96 9.88 -11.99
N PRO A 413 -8.21 10.29 -12.02
CA PRO A 413 -8.91 11.41 -11.34
C PRO A 413 -9.35 11.13 -9.92
N GLN A 414 -9.21 9.89 -9.43
CA GLN A 414 -9.73 9.42 -8.13
C GLN A 414 -8.71 9.46 -6.99
N SER A 415 -7.50 9.90 -7.24
CA SER A 415 -6.45 10.02 -6.22
C SER A 415 -6.47 11.39 -5.54
N PRO A 416 -6.39 11.47 -4.21
CA PRO A 416 -6.30 12.73 -3.48
C PRO A 416 -4.94 13.40 -3.64
#